data_cb8ffd7b35d104cfe44694521e7c7fac
#
_entry.id   cb8ffd7b35d104cfe44694521e7c7fac
#
_cell.length_a   1.000
_cell.length_b   1.000
_cell.length_c   1.000
_cell.angle_alpha   90.00
_cell.angle_beta   90.00
_cell.angle_gamma   90.00
#
_symmetry.space_group_name_H-M   'P 1'
#
loop_
_entity.id
_entity.type
_entity.pdbx_description
1 polymer ?
#
loop_
_entity_poly.entity_id
_entity_poly.type
_entity_poly.pdbx_seq_one_letter_code
_entity_poly.pdbx_strand_id
1 'polypeptide(L)'
;MGRPRKISKDDILDAAERVIEHLGSTGLSIDAVAQKAGISKSRVVYDHKSKSGLLEALVARQMAREMADVAEAVVRHRHTLHPELFARIELASRSLTDTDRAIVMAVSASMSSAEHLQDRIREWKCIDMDAMQAGPRPEAAVMAYLALTGMFCLDLFGHPQWTASEKATILDGVRSIYENLPLNTPPIFPKT
;
A
#
# COMPACT_ATOMS: atom_id res chain seq x y z
N MET A 1 5.80 25.98 -33.16
CA MET A 1 6.62 25.28 -32.13
C MET A 1 5.85 25.30 -30.82
N GLY A 2 5.38 24.14 -30.36
CA GLY A 2 4.64 24.03 -29.09
C GLY A 2 5.57 24.33 -27.91
N ARG A 3 5.07 25.05 -26.91
CA ARG A 3 5.75 25.34 -25.64
C ARG A 3 6.14 24.00 -24.99
N PRO A 4 7.40 23.77 -24.59
CA PRO A 4 7.79 22.52 -23.95
C PRO A 4 6.91 22.28 -22.72
N ARG A 5 6.31 21.07 -22.59
CA ARG A 5 5.46 20.69 -21.46
C ARG A 5 6.28 20.84 -20.18
N LYS A 6 5.79 21.64 -19.24
CA LYS A 6 6.43 21.83 -17.94
C LYS A 6 6.30 20.52 -17.15
N ILE A 7 7.41 19.84 -16.89
CA ILE A 7 7.44 18.60 -16.08
C ILE A 7 6.94 18.91 -14.67
N SER A 8 5.93 18.19 -14.24
CA SER A 8 5.32 18.26 -12.91
C SER A 8 6.07 17.37 -11.89
N LYS A 9 5.73 17.49 -10.60
CA LYS A 9 6.22 16.56 -9.57
C LYS A 9 5.75 15.13 -9.83
N ASP A 10 4.52 14.95 -10.32
CA ASP A 10 3.98 13.64 -10.66
C ASP A 10 4.73 13.01 -11.84
N ASP A 11 5.10 13.76 -12.86
CA ASP A 11 5.92 13.24 -13.96
C ASP A 11 7.29 12.72 -13.44
N ILE A 12 7.85 13.34 -12.40
CA ILE A 12 9.10 12.88 -11.74
C ILE A 12 8.84 11.57 -10.99
N LEU A 13 7.73 11.46 -10.28
CA LEU A 13 7.36 10.22 -9.58
C LEU A 13 7.06 9.09 -10.57
N ASP A 14 6.43 9.38 -11.71
CA ASP A 14 6.24 8.40 -12.79
C ASP A 14 7.57 7.91 -13.36
N ALA A 15 8.55 8.82 -13.50
CA ALA A 15 9.89 8.43 -13.91
C ALA A 15 10.58 7.56 -12.84
N ALA A 16 10.38 7.86 -11.55
CA ALA A 16 10.93 7.08 -10.45
C ALA A 16 10.32 5.66 -10.40
N GLU A 17 9.00 5.50 -10.59
CA GLU A 17 8.35 4.19 -10.70
C GLU A 17 8.96 3.38 -11.86
N ARG A 18 9.10 3.99 -13.03
CA ARG A 18 9.75 3.33 -14.20
C ARG A 18 11.21 2.96 -13.96
N VAL A 19 11.96 3.73 -13.16
CA VAL A 19 13.33 3.37 -12.76
C VAL A 19 13.31 2.14 -11.86
N ILE A 20 12.43 2.12 -10.85
CA ILE A 20 12.27 0.98 -9.92
C ILE A 20 11.87 -0.29 -10.69
N GLU A 21 10.92 -0.17 -11.61
CA GLU A 21 10.44 -1.28 -12.45
C GLU A 21 11.57 -1.92 -13.28
N HIS A 22 12.47 -1.11 -13.85
CA HIS A 22 13.51 -1.59 -14.76
C HIS A 22 14.81 -1.99 -14.05
N LEU A 23 15.17 -1.29 -12.97
CA LEU A 23 16.47 -1.43 -12.29
C LEU A 23 16.35 -1.96 -10.85
N GLY A 24 15.12 -2.23 -10.40
CA GLY A 24 14.84 -2.61 -9.01
C GLY A 24 15.04 -1.44 -8.03
N SER A 25 14.83 -1.75 -6.75
CA SER A 25 14.95 -0.77 -5.66
C SER A 25 16.36 -0.19 -5.49
N THR A 26 17.38 -0.99 -5.79
CA THR A 26 18.79 -0.58 -5.69
C THR A 26 19.18 0.42 -6.79
N GLY A 27 18.54 0.35 -7.96
CA GLY A 27 18.78 1.24 -9.08
C GLY A 27 18.18 2.64 -8.91
N LEU A 28 17.27 2.84 -7.95
CA LEU A 28 16.68 4.16 -7.70
C LEU A 28 17.74 5.15 -7.22
N SER A 29 17.97 6.18 -8.02
CA SER A 29 18.83 7.31 -7.68
C SER A 29 18.29 8.60 -8.31
N ILE A 30 18.69 9.74 -7.76
CA ILE A 30 18.30 11.06 -8.31
C ILE A 30 18.76 11.18 -9.78
N ASP A 31 19.96 10.67 -10.09
CA ASP A 31 20.50 10.72 -11.46
C ASP A 31 19.70 9.85 -12.44
N ALA A 32 19.36 8.62 -12.04
CA ALA A 32 18.55 7.71 -12.86
C ALA A 32 17.16 8.30 -13.13
N VAL A 33 16.54 8.91 -12.11
CA VAL A 33 15.22 9.54 -12.25
C VAL A 33 15.30 10.79 -13.13
N ALA A 34 16.31 11.63 -12.96
CA ALA A 34 16.53 12.80 -13.80
C ALA A 34 16.71 12.41 -15.28
N GLN A 35 17.52 11.38 -15.54
CA GLN A 35 17.72 10.83 -16.89
C GLN A 35 16.40 10.28 -17.46
N LYS A 36 15.65 9.48 -16.67
CA LYS A 36 14.38 8.89 -17.11
C LYS A 36 13.28 9.92 -17.37
N ALA A 37 13.28 11.02 -16.60
CA ALA A 37 12.34 12.14 -16.76
C ALA A 37 12.75 13.15 -17.83
N GLY A 38 13.99 13.06 -18.36
CA GLY A 38 14.51 14.02 -19.34
C GLY A 38 14.74 15.43 -18.75
N ILE A 39 15.11 15.53 -17.47
CA ILE A 39 15.34 16.81 -16.76
C ILE A 39 16.70 16.81 -16.07
N SER A 40 17.10 17.99 -15.56
CA SER A 40 18.33 18.09 -14.80
C SER A 40 18.23 17.48 -13.41
N LYS A 41 19.35 16.95 -12.88
CA LYS A 41 19.46 16.47 -11.50
C LYS A 41 19.03 17.54 -10.48
N SER A 42 19.42 18.81 -10.71
CA SER A 42 19.06 19.93 -9.85
C SER A 42 17.54 20.14 -9.77
N ARG A 43 16.80 19.83 -10.82
CA ARG A 43 15.34 19.89 -10.83
C ARG A 43 14.73 18.82 -9.93
N VAL A 44 15.21 17.56 -9.97
CA VAL A 44 14.74 16.50 -9.09
C VAL A 44 15.06 16.84 -7.63
N VAL A 45 16.29 17.31 -7.35
CA VAL A 45 16.69 17.73 -5.99
C VAL A 45 15.87 18.92 -5.49
N TYR A 46 15.51 19.86 -6.37
CA TYR A 46 14.63 20.98 -5.98
C TYR A 46 13.28 20.49 -5.47
N ASP A 47 12.66 19.51 -6.16
CA ASP A 47 11.32 19.02 -5.84
C ASP A 47 11.31 18.00 -4.71
N HIS A 48 12.30 17.10 -4.61
CA HIS A 48 12.29 15.94 -3.69
C HIS A 48 13.47 15.89 -2.71
N LYS A 49 14.41 16.86 -2.77
CA LYS A 49 15.56 17.05 -1.87
C LYS A 49 16.59 15.90 -1.89
N SER A 50 16.16 14.64 -1.72
CA SER A 50 17.02 13.48 -1.58
C SER A 50 16.36 12.22 -2.16
N LYS A 51 17.09 11.10 -2.20
CA LYS A 51 16.55 9.77 -2.49
C LYS A 51 15.46 9.38 -1.46
N SER A 52 15.66 9.69 -0.17
CA SER A 52 14.67 9.46 0.88
C SER A 52 13.40 10.27 0.61
N GLY A 53 13.50 11.57 0.35
CA GLY A 53 12.35 12.41 0.03
C GLY A 53 11.61 11.97 -1.24
N LEU A 54 12.31 11.39 -2.22
CA LEU A 54 11.68 10.80 -3.39
C LEU A 54 10.89 9.53 -3.02
N LEU A 55 11.46 8.66 -2.18
CA LEU A 55 10.77 7.47 -1.66
C LEU A 55 9.55 7.85 -0.81
N GLU A 56 9.68 8.83 0.05
CA GLU A 56 8.55 9.36 0.85
C GLU A 56 7.40 9.85 -0.05
N ALA A 57 7.74 10.55 -1.13
CA ALA A 57 6.73 11.02 -2.09
C ALA A 57 6.07 9.86 -2.86
N LEU A 58 6.83 8.81 -3.21
CA LEU A 58 6.29 7.59 -3.83
C LEU A 58 5.33 6.87 -2.88
N VAL A 59 5.72 6.70 -1.61
CA VAL A 59 4.86 6.10 -0.57
C VAL A 59 3.59 6.92 -0.40
N ALA A 60 3.71 8.24 -0.25
CA ALA A 60 2.55 9.12 -0.09
C ALA A 60 1.56 8.99 -1.28
N ARG A 61 2.09 8.89 -2.51
CA ARG A 61 1.28 8.68 -3.72
C ARG A 61 0.60 7.32 -3.71
N GLN A 62 1.31 6.25 -3.34
CA GLN A 62 0.75 4.91 -3.26
C GLN A 62 -0.34 4.82 -2.20
N MET A 63 -0.11 5.40 -1.01
CA MET A 63 -1.11 5.48 0.05
C MET A 63 -2.37 6.22 -0.41
N ALA A 64 -2.21 7.35 -1.12
CA ALA A 64 -3.35 8.12 -1.63
C ALA A 64 -4.17 7.32 -2.66
N ARG A 65 -3.50 6.55 -3.54
CA ARG A 65 -4.16 5.65 -4.50
C ARG A 65 -4.94 4.55 -3.77
N GLU A 66 -4.31 3.90 -2.80
CA GLU A 66 -4.96 2.83 -2.02
C GLU A 66 -6.15 3.36 -1.22
N MET A 67 -6.03 4.53 -0.57
CA MET A 67 -7.14 5.16 0.14
C MET A 67 -8.31 5.49 -0.79
N ALA A 68 -8.05 5.96 -2.01
CA ALA A 68 -9.09 6.22 -3.01
C ALA A 68 -9.78 4.93 -3.44
N ASP A 69 -9.02 3.87 -3.74
CA ASP A 69 -9.54 2.55 -4.10
C ASP A 69 -10.40 1.96 -2.97
N VAL A 70 -9.95 2.07 -1.71
CA VAL A 70 -10.71 1.64 -0.53
C VAL A 70 -12.00 2.43 -0.41
N ALA A 71 -11.96 3.76 -0.55
CA ALA A 71 -13.17 4.60 -0.45
C ALA A 71 -14.22 4.23 -1.51
N GLU A 72 -13.80 3.97 -2.75
CA GLU A 72 -14.70 3.50 -3.79
C GLU A 72 -15.28 2.11 -3.48
N ALA A 73 -14.45 1.19 -2.99
CA ALA A 73 -14.88 -0.15 -2.62
C ALA A 73 -15.84 -0.11 -1.42
N VAL A 74 -15.61 0.75 -0.42
CA VAL A 74 -16.51 0.96 0.72
C VAL A 74 -17.91 1.36 0.26
N VAL A 75 -18.04 2.21 -0.74
CA VAL A 75 -19.34 2.57 -1.33
C VAL A 75 -20.05 1.34 -1.92
N ARG A 76 -19.30 0.44 -2.59
CA ARG A 76 -19.86 -0.82 -3.13
C ARG A 76 -20.32 -1.77 -2.03
N HIS A 77 -19.60 -1.81 -0.91
CA HIS A 77 -19.87 -2.69 0.23
C HIS A 77 -20.73 -2.05 1.35
N ARG A 78 -21.32 -0.87 1.13
CA ARG A 78 -22.13 -0.12 2.12
C ARG A 78 -23.28 -0.90 2.77
N HIS A 79 -23.70 -1.99 2.14
CA HIS A 79 -24.80 -2.85 2.62
C HIS A 79 -24.31 -3.99 3.54
N THR A 80 -23.00 -4.16 3.69
CA THR A 80 -22.41 -5.18 4.57
C THR A 80 -22.31 -4.68 6.01
N LEU A 81 -22.11 -5.60 6.97
CA LEU A 81 -21.93 -5.25 8.38
C LEU A 81 -20.62 -4.48 8.64
N HIS A 82 -19.63 -4.60 7.76
CA HIS A 82 -18.33 -3.94 7.91
C HIS A 82 -17.77 -3.52 6.55
N PRO A 83 -18.29 -2.43 5.94
CA PRO A 83 -17.90 -1.98 4.60
C PRO A 83 -16.38 -1.83 4.40
N GLU A 84 -15.69 -1.32 5.41
CA GLU A 84 -14.23 -1.11 5.40
C GLU A 84 -13.44 -2.43 5.27
N LEU A 85 -13.85 -3.47 5.98
CA LEU A 85 -13.22 -4.78 5.88
C LEU A 85 -13.51 -5.43 4.52
N PHE A 86 -14.79 -5.44 4.09
CA PHE A 86 -15.18 -6.09 2.83
C PHE A 86 -14.59 -5.39 1.61
N ALA A 87 -14.40 -4.07 1.67
CA ALA A 87 -13.65 -3.31 0.67
C ALA A 87 -12.22 -3.83 0.54
N ARG A 88 -11.51 -4.01 1.67
CA ARG A 88 -10.13 -4.52 1.67
C ARG A 88 -10.04 -5.97 1.21
N ILE A 89 -11.02 -6.81 1.54
CA ILE A 89 -11.12 -8.19 1.02
C ILE A 89 -11.28 -8.17 -0.51
N GLU A 90 -12.13 -7.28 -1.05
CA GLU A 90 -12.28 -7.11 -2.51
C GLU A 90 -10.95 -6.70 -3.15
N LEU A 91 -10.30 -5.67 -2.61
CA LEU A 91 -9.04 -5.16 -3.16
C LEU A 91 -7.91 -6.17 -3.08
N ALA A 92 -7.88 -7.01 -2.03
CA ALA A 92 -6.90 -8.08 -1.88
C ALA A 92 -7.02 -9.19 -2.95
N SER A 93 -8.13 -9.25 -3.71
CA SER A 93 -8.26 -10.16 -4.86
C SER A 93 -7.35 -9.74 -6.03
N ARG A 94 -6.96 -8.49 -6.11
CA ARG A 94 -6.04 -7.97 -7.14
C ARG A 94 -4.64 -8.52 -6.89
N SER A 95 -3.90 -8.79 -7.95
CA SER A 95 -2.49 -9.17 -7.84
C SER A 95 -1.63 -7.92 -7.74
N LEU A 96 -0.59 -7.98 -6.90
CA LEU A 96 0.45 -6.96 -6.89
C LEU A 96 1.15 -6.92 -8.25
N THR A 97 1.33 -5.73 -8.79
CA THR A 97 2.19 -5.55 -9.97
C THR A 97 3.66 -5.67 -9.56
N ASP A 98 4.55 -5.95 -10.52
CA ASP A 98 5.99 -5.96 -10.25
C ASP A 98 6.48 -4.58 -9.76
N THR A 99 5.87 -3.50 -10.26
CA THR A 99 6.14 -2.13 -9.82
C THR A 99 5.73 -1.93 -8.35
N ASP A 100 4.53 -2.35 -7.93
CA ASP A 100 4.08 -2.26 -6.54
C ASP A 100 5.02 -3.03 -5.61
N ARG A 101 5.37 -4.26 -5.98
CA ARG A 101 6.31 -5.11 -5.25
C ARG A 101 7.67 -4.43 -5.09
N ALA A 102 8.21 -3.88 -6.18
CA ALA A 102 9.50 -3.22 -6.19
C ALA A 102 9.51 -1.93 -5.34
N ILE A 103 8.42 -1.16 -5.35
CA ILE A 103 8.25 0.03 -4.49
C ILE A 103 8.24 -0.38 -3.02
N VAL A 104 7.41 -1.37 -2.63
CA VAL A 104 7.32 -1.82 -1.23
C VAL A 104 8.66 -2.36 -0.74
N MET A 105 9.40 -3.10 -1.58
CA MET A 105 10.74 -3.59 -1.25
C MET A 105 11.75 -2.43 -1.10
N ALA A 106 11.69 -1.40 -1.96
CA ALA A 106 12.55 -0.21 -1.85
C ALA A 106 12.28 0.55 -0.54
N VAL A 107 11.02 0.70 -0.20
CA VAL A 107 10.56 1.33 1.05
C VAL A 107 11.06 0.52 2.25
N SER A 108 10.83 -0.80 2.26
CA SER A 108 11.25 -1.68 3.35
C SER A 108 12.77 -1.63 3.59
N ALA A 109 13.56 -1.63 2.51
CA ALA A 109 15.03 -1.51 2.61
C ALA A 109 15.48 -0.15 3.16
N SER A 110 14.67 0.90 3.02
CA SER A 110 14.99 2.26 3.48
C SER A 110 14.47 2.57 4.88
N MET A 111 13.61 1.72 5.45
CA MET A 111 12.98 1.97 6.75
C MET A 111 13.99 2.08 7.90
N SER A 112 15.10 1.33 7.87
CA SER A 112 16.11 1.39 8.92
C SER A 112 16.84 2.75 9.03
N SER A 113 16.77 3.57 7.99
CA SER A 113 17.49 4.84 7.91
C SER A 113 16.59 6.07 7.71
N ALA A 114 15.27 5.89 7.67
CA ALA A 114 14.31 6.94 7.36
C ALA A 114 13.16 6.96 8.39
N GLU A 115 13.39 7.64 9.52
CA GLU A 115 12.45 7.73 10.64
C GLU A 115 11.08 8.31 10.19
N HIS A 116 11.08 9.39 9.43
CA HIS A 116 9.86 9.97 8.88
C HIS A 116 9.03 9.00 8.02
N LEU A 117 9.70 8.11 7.28
CA LEU A 117 9.03 7.09 6.49
C LEU A 117 8.34 6.05 7.37
N GLN A 118 9.02 5.65 8.46
CA GLN A 118 8.43 4.74 9.46
C GLN A 118 7.19 5.35 10.11
N ASP A 119 7.25 6.64 10.52
CA ASP A 119 6.14 7.34 11.15
C ASP A 119 4.93 7.41 10.23
N ARG A 120 5.13 7.77 8.96
CA ARG A 120 4.02 7.81 7.98
C ARG A 120 3.37 6.45 7.77
N ILE A 121 4.17 5.37 7.68
CA ILE A 121 3.63 4.01 7.52
C ILE A 121 2.88 3.60 8.80
N ARG A 122 3.39 3.96 9.98
CA ARG A 122 2.73 3.71 11.26
C ARG A 122 1.37 4.43 11.33
N GLU A 123 1.34 5.73 11.01
CA GLU A 123 0.11 6.52 10.98
C GLU A 123 -0.94 5.89 10.03
N TRP A 124 -0.52 5.50 8.83
CA TRP A 124 -1.41 4.84 7.89
C TRP A 124 -1.97 3.52 8.44
N LYS A 125 -1.13 2.67 9.02
CA LYS A 125 -1.58 1.41 9.62
C LYS A 125 -2.48 1.61 10.84
N CYS A 126 -2.31 2.70 11.60
CA CYS A 126 -3.24 3.07 12.66
C CYS A 126 -4.63 3.41 12.10
N ILE A 127 -4.72 4.16 11.00
CA ILE A 127 -6.00 4.47 10.34
C ILE A 127 -6.74 3.19 9.93
N ASP A 128 -6.04 2.23 9.31
CA ASP A 128 -6.62 0.93 8.95
C ASP A 128 -7.13 0.17 10.18
N MET A 129 -6.32 0.16 11.25
CA MET A 129 -6.67 -0.55 12.47
C MET A 129 -7.88 0.09 13.17
N ASP A 130 -7.94 1.41 13.21
CA ASP A 130 -9.09 2.15 13.77
C ASP A 130 -10.37 1.86 12.95
N ALA A 131 -10.25 1.79 11.62
CA ALA A 131 -11.37 1.42 10.76
C ALA A 131 -11.87 0.00 11.06
N MET A 132 -10.98 -0.96 11.33
CA MET A 132 -11.38 -2.33 11.70
C MET A 132 -12.10 -2.37 13.05
N GLN A 133 -11.68 -1.53 14.00
CA GLN A 133 -12.28 -1.47 15.34
C GLN A 133 -13.62 -0.72 15.40
N ALA A 134 -13.94 0.09 14.38
CA ALA A 134 -15.15 0.90 14.35
C ALA A 134 -16.45 0.12 14.07
N GLY A 135 -16.34 -1.14 13.62
CA GLY A 135 -17.49 -1.97 13.25
C GLY A 135 -18.13 -2.74 14.42
N PRO A 136 -19.23 -3.47 14.15
CA PRO A 136 -19.98 -4.19 15.19
C PRO A 136 -19.27 -5.44 15.73
N ARG A 137 -18.19 -5.90 15.09
CA ARG A 137 -17.41 -7.09 15.46
C ARG A 137 -15.91 -6.78 15.37
N PRO A 138 -15.39 -5.92 16.24
CA PRO A 138 -14.03 -5.36 16.10
C PRO A 138 -12.94 -6.45 16.15
N GLU A 139 -13.04 -7.44 17.05
CA GLU A 139 -12.06 -8.53 17.18
C GLU A 139 -12.03 -9.39 15.91
N ALA A 140 -13.19 -9.71 15.35
CA ALA A 140 -13.31 -10.48 14.13
C ALA A 140 -12.75 -9.70 12.92
N ALA A 141 -13.02 -8.38 12.84
CA ALA A 141 -12.51 -7.53 11.78
C ALA A 141 -10.98 -7.38 11.84
N VAL A 142 -10.44 -7.18 13.05
CA VAL A 142 -8.99 -7.14 13.27
C VAL A 142 -8.32 -8.45 12.88
N MET A 143 -8.87 -9.61 13.28
CA MET A 143 -8.33 -10.91 12.92
C MET A 143 -8.36 -11.15 11.40
N ALA A 144 -9.48 -10.82 10.75
CA ALA A 144 -9.60 -10.90 9.30
C ALA A 144 -8.61 -9.97 8.58
N TYR A 145 -8.43 -8.74 9.08
CA TYR A 145 -7.46 -7.78 8.53
C TYR A 145 -6.01 -8.26 8.70
N LEU A 146 -5.67 -8.86 9.84
CA LEU A 146 -4.35 -9.46 10.05
C LEU A 146 -4.10 -10.64 9.09
N ALA A 147 -5.12 -11.46 8.81
CA ALA A 147 -5.02 -12.52 7.80
C ALA A 147 -4.78 -11.95 6.39
N LEU A 148 -5.47 -10.87 6.00
CA LEU A 148 -5.23 -10.16 4.74
C LEU A 148 -3.80 -9.61 4.68
N THR A 149 -3.33 -8.98 5.76
CA THR A 149 -1.97 -8.44 5.85
C THR A 149 -0.92 -9.56 5.72
N GLY A 150 -1.17 -10.71 6.35
CA GLY A 150 -0.30 -11.88 6.21
C GLY A 150 -0.25 -12.40 4.77
N MET A 151 -1.40 -12.50 4.09
CA MET A 151 -1.46 -12.87 2.68
C MET A 151 -0.71 -11.86 1.80
N PHE A 152 -0.89 -10.57 2.03
CA PHE A 152 -0.14 -9.52 1.32
C PHE A 152 1.38 -9.66 1.52
N CYS A 153 1.84 -9.93 2.75
CA CYS A 153 3.26 -10.15 3.01
C CYS A 153 3.81 -11.36 2.24
N LEU A 154 3.06 -12.47 2.16
CA LEU A 154 3.46 -13.64 1.39
C LEU A 154 3.52 -13.32 -0.11
N ASP A 155 2.52 -12.63 -0.65
CA ASP A 155 2.51 -12.17 -2.04
C ASP A 155 3.72 -11.25 -2.34
N LEU A 156 4.09 -10.37 -1.39
CA LEU A 156 5.22 -9.47 -1.52
C LEU A 156 6.54 -10.22 -1.65
N PHE A 157 6.73 -11.29 -0.89
CA PHE A 157 7.93 -12.13 -0.95
C PHE A 157 7.90 -13.15 -2.10
N GLY A 158 6.84 -13.13 -2.92
CA GLY A 158 6.71 -14.01 -4.08
C GLY A 158 6.43 -15.47 -3.74
N HIS A 159 5.90 -15.75 -2.54
CA HIS A 159 5.65 -17.10 -2.08
C HIS A 159 4.32 -17.21 -1.32
N PRO A 160 3.46 -18.19 -1.64
CA PRO A 160 3.35 -18.95 -2.89
C PRO A 160 2.73 -18.09 -4.01
N GLN A 161 2.93 -18.52 -5.27
CA GLN A 161 2.18 -17.90 -6.39
C GLN A 161 0.77 -18.49 -6.39
N TRP A 162 -0.15 -17.78 -5.77
CA TRP A 162 -1.56 -18.20 -5.71
C TRP A 162 -2.18 -18.20 -7.11
N THR A 163 -2.85 -19.28 -7.46
CA THR A 163 -3.82 -19.25 -8.56
C THR A 163 -5.01 -18.37 -8.17
N ALA A 164 -5.77 -17.90 -9.16
CA ALA A 164 -6.98 -17.12 -8.89
C ALA A 164 -7.98 -17.88 -8.01
N SER A 165 -8.09 -19.20 -8.18
CA SER A 165 -8.97 -20.07 -7.37
C SER A 165 -8.50 -20.18 -5.93
N GLU A 166 -7.20 -20.40 -5.70
CA GLU A 166 -6.62 -20.46 -4.35
C GLU A 166 -6.79 -19.13 -3.63
N LYS A 167 -6.53 -18.02 -4.32
CA LYS A 167 -6.72 -16.67 -3.78
C LYS A 167 -8.18 -16.43 -3.40
N ALA A 168 -9.13 -16.81 -4.24
CA ALA A 168 -10.56 -16.71 -3.93
C ALA A 168 -10.91 -17.54 -2.68
N THR A 169 -10.41 -18.78 -2.57
CA THR A 169 -10.64 -19.65 -1.41
C THR A 169 -10.08 -19.04 -0.12
N ILE A 170 -8.87 -18.44 -0.17
CA ILE A 170 -8.28 -17.76 0.99
C ILE A 170 -9.15 -16.58 1.42
N LEU A 171 -9.59 -15.75 0.46
CA LEU A 171 -10.43 -14.59 0.75
C LEU A 171 -11.81 -14.98 1.30
N ASP A 172 -12.38 -16.10 0.87
CA ASP A 172 -13.60 -16.66 1.46
C ASP A 172 -13.34 -17.13 2.90
N GLY A 173 -12.18 -17.72 3.18
CA GLY A 173 -11.75 -18.03 4.54
C GLY A 173 -11.62 -16.78 5.41
N VAL A 174 -11.09 -15.68 4.88
CA VAL A 174 -11.01 -14.40 5.60
C VAL A 174 -12.41 -13.84 5.92
N ARG A 175 -13.36 -13.90 4.98
CA ARG A 175 -14.77 -13.56 5.24
C ARG A 175 -15.35 -14.42 6.36
N SER A 176 -15.09 -15.73 6.31
CA SER A 176 -15.54 -16.68 7.32
C SER A 176 -14.98 -16.38 8.71
N ILE A 177 -13.74 -15.88 8.84
CA ILE A 177 -13.20 -15.40 10.12
C ILE A 177 -14.11 -14.30 10.68
N TYR A 178 -14.43 -13.29 9.88
CA TYR A 178 -15.29 -12.20 10.33
C TYR A 178 -16.69 -12.67 10.71
N GLU A 179 -17.30 -13.56 9.93
CA GLU A 179 -18.68 -14.00 10.10
C GLU A 179 -18.85 -14.98 11.28
N ASN A 180 -17.85 -15.81 11.56
CA ASN A 180 -17.98 -16.93 12.48
C ASN A 180 -17.14 -16.81 13.77
N LEU A 181 -16.28 -15.81 13.94
CA LEU A 181 -15.54 -15.62 15.19
C LEU A 181 -16.55 -15.44 16.35
N PRO A 182 -16.40 -16.11 17.50
CA PRO A 182 -17.33 -15.98 18.62
C PRO A 182 -17.45 -14.53 19.09
N LEU A 183 -18.68 -14.08 19.40
CA LEU A 183 -18.96 -12.72 19.87
C LEU A 183 -18.37 -12.41 21.25
N ASN A 184 -18.02 -13.43 22.04
CA ASN A 184 -17.38 -13.31 23.34
C ASN A 184 -15.85 -13.40 23.27
N THR A 185 -15.27 -13.23 22.09
CA THR A 185 -13.82 -13.15 21.95
C THR A 185 -13.27 -11.94 22.74
N PRO A 186 -12.26 -12.15 23.61
CA PRO A 186 -11.70 -11.05 24.37
C PRO A 186 -11.17 -9.93 23.46
N PRO A 187 -11.22 -8.67 23.91
CA PRO A 187 -10.71 -7.56 23.13
C PRO A 187 -9.20 -7.73 22.87
N ILE A 188 -8.78 -7.58 21.62
CA ILE A 188 -7.37 -7.64 21.21
C ILE A 188 -6.63 -6.41 21.74
N PHE A 189 -7.30 -5.27 21.73
CA PHE A 189 -6.82 -4.01 22.28
C PHE A 189 -7.73 -3.57 23.42
N PRO A 190 -7.38 -3.84 24.68
CA PRO A 190 -8.18 -3.36 25.82
C PRO A 190 -8.23 -1.84 25.80
N LYS A 191 -9.43 -1.29 25.97
CA LYS A 191 -9.59 0.16 26.15
C LYS A 191 -8.88 0.57 27.41
N THR A 192 -7.84 1.37 27.29
CA THR A 192 -7.17 2.06 28.42
C THR A 192 -8.09 3.08 29.06
#